data_b69a83ac3715961b3ae87faf29ccea77
#
_entry.id   b69a83ac3715961b3ae87faf29ccea77
#
_cell.length_a   1.000
_cell.length_b   1.000
_cell.length_c   1.000
_cell.angle_alpha   90.00
_cell.angle_beta   90.00
_cell.angle_gamma   90.00
#
_symmetry.space_group_name_H-M   'P 1'
#
loop_
_entity.id
_entity.type
_entity.pdbx_description
1 polymer ?
#
loop_
_entity_poly.entity_id
_entity_poly.type
_entity_poly.pdbx_seq_one_letter_code
_entity_poly.pdbx_strand_id
1 'polypeptide(L)'
;MTRILIVDDDEAILKALRRLLALTPCTIADVGQKLQVDCFSLPLEALEKARHTAYALVLSDYRMPVMNGVQLLKAIREIQPDAARLILSGYADLNGLIGAINEAGICRFISKPWNDYELIATLGQVLTLRELTLENQRLADQVRLSAGAISAEEIERKRLESLEPGITQVTWGPDGSVLLDESLLDDDSR
;
A
#
# COMPACT_ATOMS: atom_id res chain seq x y z
N MET A 1 12.89 -4.39 -3.96
CA MET A 1 13.03 -3.24 -3.03
C MET A 1 11.64 -2.89 -2.53
N THR A 2 11.43 -2.85 -1.22
CA THR A 2 10.08 -2.68 -0.63
C THR A 2 9.66 -1.22 -0.67
N ARG A 3 8.57 -0.92 -1.40
CA ARG A 3 8.05 0.45 -1.54
C ARG A 3 6.90 0.68 -0.58
N ILE A 4 6.90 1.82 0.09
CA ILE A 4 5.85 2.25 1.01
C ILE A 4 5.34 3.64 0.66
N LEU A 5 4.07 3.88 0.94
CA LEU A 5 3.38 5.15 0.77
C LEU A 5 3.10 5.77 2.13
N ILE A 6 3.44 7.04 2.30
CA ILE A 6 3.14 7.81 3.51
C ILE A 6 2.29 9.02 3.14
N VAL A 7 1.18 9.21 3.84
CA VAL A 7 0.25 10.31 3.60
C VAL A 7 -0.07 11.04 4.92
N ASP A 8 0.26 12.31 4.97
CA ASP A 8 0.05 13.18 6.14
C ASP A 8 0.00 14.64 5.66
N ASP A 9 -1.00 15.42 6.04
CA ASP A 9 -1.12 16.82 5.62
C ASP A 9 -0.06 17.74 6.25
N ASP A 10 0.64 17.27 7.29
CA ASP A 10 1.77 17.96 7.89
C ASP A 10 3.10 17.57 7.20
N GLU A 11 3.63 18.48 6.38
CA GLU A 11 4.93 18.28 5.73
C GLU A 11 6.09 18.06 6.70
N ALA A 12 6.03 18.57 7.94
CA ALA A 12 7.08 18.36 8.93
C ALA A 12 7.11 16.88 9.36
N ILE A 13 5.96 16.27 9.50
CA ILE A 13 5.80 14.84 9.78
C ILE A 13 6.34 14.01 8.59
N LEU A 14 5.95 14.34 7.36
CA LEU A 14 6.47 13.66 6.17
C LEU A 14 7.99 13.72 6.07
N LYS A 15 8.60 14.88 6.33
CA LYS A 15 10.07 15.08 6.34
C LYS A 15 10.73 14.26 7.45
N ALA A 16 10.15 14.21 8.64
CA ALA A 16 10.65 13.43 9.77
C ALA A 16 10.63 11.93 9.47
N LEU A 17 9.50 11.40 8.99
CA LEU A 17 9.35 9.98 8.63
C LEU A 17 10.27 9.58 7.48
N ARG A 18 10.34 10.39 6.42
CA ARG A 18 11.25 10.15 5.29
C ARG A 18 12.72 10.09 5.76
N ARG A 19 13.15 11.03 6.63
CA ARG A 19 14.51 11.04 7.18
C ARG A 19 14.79 9.81 8.03
N LEU A 20 13.87 9.45 8.92
CA LEU A 20 13.97 8.27 9.78
C LEU A 20 14.15 6.99 8.95
N LEU A 21 13.27 6.77 7.97
CA LEU A 21 13.26 5.57 7.15
C LEU A 21 14.41 5.50 6.11
N ALA A 22 14.98 6.65 5.74
CA ALA A 22 16.17 6.70 4.89
C ALA A 22 17.43 6.30 5.66
N LEU A 23 17.51 6.63 6.97
CA LEU A 23 18.68 6.40 7.80
C LEU A 23 18.66 5.04 8.50
N THR A 24 17.46 4.51 8.79
CA THR A 24 17.30 3.29 9.59
C THR A 24 16.75 2.16 8.72
N PRO A 25 17.53 1.07 8.53
CA PRO A 25 17.00 -0.12 7.85
C PRO A 25 15.83 -0.72 8.62
N CYS A 26 14.81 -1.16 7.89
CA CYS A 26 13.70 -1.91 8.46
C CYS A 26 14.00 -3.40 8.37
N THR A 27 13.86 -4.16 9.46
CA THR A 27 14.05 -5.61 9.45
C THR A 27 12.77 -6.28 9.00
N ILE A 28 12.84 -6.97 7.85
CA ILE A 28 11.73 -7.71 7.25
C ILE A 28 12.21 -9.15 7.06
N ALA A 29 11.49 -10.13 7.60
CA ALA A 29 11.88 -11.54 7.55
C ALA A 29 13.35 -11.78 7.94
N ASP A 30 13.77 -11.16 9.05
CA ASP A 30 15.13 -11.20 9.61
C ASP A 30 16.23 -10.56 8.74
N VAL A 31 15.87 -9.88 7.67
CA VAL A 31 16.80 -9.17 6.79
C VAL A 31 16.60 -7.65 6.89
N GLY A 32 17.67 -6.93 7.18
CA GLY A 32 17.66 -5.46 7.16
C GLY A 32 17.54 -4.94 5.72
N GLN A 33 16.44 -4.23 5.42
CA GLN A 33 16.16 -3.68 4.10
C GLN A 33 15.98 -2.17 4.15
N LYS A 34 16.44 -1.47 3.11
CA LYS A 34 16.08 -0.08 2.88
C LYS A 34 14.73 0.00 2.19
N LEU A 35 13.86 0.86 2.71
CA LEU A 35 12.55 1.12 2.14
C LEU A 35 12.64 2.23 1.09
N GLN A 36 11.89 2.09 0.02
CA GLN A 36 11.61 3.20 -0.90
C GLN A 36 10.34 3.89 -0.41
N VAL A 37 10.44 5.21 -0.14
CA VAL A 37 9.38 5.95 0.53
C VAL A 37 8.85 7.04 -0.39
N ASP A 38 7.59 6.94 -0.76
CA ASP A 38 6.82 7.99 -1.43
C ASP A 38 5.97 8.71 -0.38
N CYS A 39 6.00 10.04 -0.40
CA CYS A 39 5.29 10.89 0.57
C CYS A 39 4.37 11.86 -0.15
N PHE A 40 3.12 11.96 0.31
CA PHE A 40 2.13 12.90 -0.22
C PHE A 40 1.45 13.66 0.92
N SER A 41 1.24 14.96 0.73
CA SER A 41 0.46 15.79 1.65
C SER A 41 -1.02 15.82 1.29
N LEU A 42 -1.38 15.40 0.07
CA LEU A 42 -2.76 15.35 -0.41
C LEU A 42 -3.20 13.90 -0.63
N PRO A 43 -4.26 13.43 0.06
CA PRO A 43 -4.71 12.04 -0.04
C PRO A 43 -5.19 11.65 -1.44
N LEU A 44 -5.72 12.59 -2.22
CA LEU A 44 -6.16 12.32 -3.59
C LEU A 44 -4.99 12.06 -4.55
N GLU A 45 -3.88 12.79 -4.41
CA GLU A 45 -2.65 12.54 -5.18
C GLU A 45 -2.03 11.19 -4.83
N ALA A 46 -2.02 10.85 -3.53
CA ALA A 46 -1.56 9.55 -3.06
C ALA A 46 -2.41 8.41 -3.64
N LEU A 47 -3.73 8.58 -3.69
CA LEU A 47 -4.64 7.60 -4.26
C LEU A 47 -4.41 7.43 -5.77
N GLU A 48 -4.23 8.54 -6.50
CA GLU A 48 -3.94 8.49 -7.94
C GLU A 48 -2.61 7.78 -8.21
N LYS A 49 -1.57 8.11 -7.44
CA LYS A 49 -0.28 7.40 -7.55
C LYS A 49 -0.41 5.90 -7.26
N ALA A 50 -1.26 5.51 -6.30
CA ALA A 50 -1.48 4.12 -5.97
C ALA A 50 -2.22 3.32 -7.05
N ARG A 51 -2.87 3.97 -8.02
CA ARG A 51 -3.47 3.28 -9.18
C ARG A 51 -2.43 2.70 -10.14
N HIS A 52 -1.23 3.31 -10.16
CA HIS A 52 -0.17 2.99 -11.12
C HIS A 52 1.14 2.53 -10.46
N THR A 53 1.17 2.45 -9.14
CA THR A 53 2.38 2.09 -8.39
C THR A 53 2.00 1.15 -7.25
N ALA A 54 2.57 -0.06 -7.24
CA ALA A 54 2.34 -1.03 -6.18
C ALA A 54 3.09 -0.64 -4.90
N TYR A 55 2.39 -0.66 -3.77
CA TYR A 55 2.93 -0.42 -2.44
C TYR A 55 2.80 -1.66 -1.56
N ALA A 56 3.86 -1.97 -0.84
CA ALA A 56 3.83 -3.02 0.16
C ALA A 56 3.08 -2.58 1.44
N LEU A 57 3.14 -1.28 1.74
CA LEU A 57 2.54 -0.71 2.94
C LEU A 57 2.12 0.73 2.68
N VAL A 58 0.96 1.10 3.23
CA VAL A 58 0.46 2.48 3.26
C VAL A 58 0.30 2.91 4.72
N LEU A 59 0.97 4.00 5.08
CA LEU A 59 0.87 4.66 6.37
C LEU A 59 0.19 6.01 6.19
N SER A 60 -0.98 6.20 6.78
CA SER A 60 -1.77 7.43 6.63
C SER A 60 -2.02 8.10 7.98
N ASP A 61 -1.93 9.42 8.02
CA ASP A 61 -2.53 10.16 9.11
C ASP A 61 -4.04 9.92 9.13
N TYR A 62 -4.62 9.98 10.32
CA TYR A 62 -6.08 9.84 10.50
C TYR A 62 -6.84 11.08 10.08
N ARG A 63 -6.35 12.28 10.49
CA ARG A 63 -7.06 13.56 10.31
C ARG A 63 -6.44 14.37 9.18
N MET A 64 -6.93 14.18 7.98
CA MET A 64 -6.51 14.99 6.84
C MET A 64 -7.71 15.77 6.27
N PRO A 65 -7.46 16.95 5.66
CA PRO A 65 -8.47 17.67 4.90
C PRO A 65 -9.02 16.84 3.74
N VAL A 66 -10.27 17.09 3.35
CA VAL A 66 -10.94 16.50 2.17
C VAL A 66 -11.26 15.01 2.34
N MET A 67 -10.29 14.19 2.74
CA MET A 67 -10.43 12.74 2.89
C MET A 67 -9.63 12.30 4.12
N ASN A 68 -10.27 11.67 5.10
CA ASN A 68 -9.56 11.14 6.26
C ASN A 68 -8.81 9.85 5.93
N GLY A 69 -7.87 9.46 6.82
CA GLY A 69 -7.03 8.29 6.59
C GLY A 69 -7.78 6.98 6.43
N VAL A 70 -8.93 6.81 7.11
CA VAL A 70 -9.75 5.60 6.97
C VAL A 70 -10.37 5.52 5.58
N GLN A 71 -10.89 6.64 5.07
CA GLN A 71 -11.46 6.71 3.72
C GLN A 71 -10.38 6.44 2.67
N LEU A 72 -9.19 7.03 2.83
CA LEU A 72 -8.05 6.77 1.96
C LEU A 72 -7.67 5.28 1.98
N LEU A 73 -7.47 4.69 3.15
CA LEU A 73 -7.07 3.28 3.27
C LEU A 73 -8.15 2.31 2.78
N LYS A 74 -9.43 2.68 2.88
CA LYS A 74 -10.53 1.92 2.26
C LYS A 74 -10.43 1.93 0.75
N ALA A 75 -10.21 3.09 0.13
CA ALA A 75 -10.01 3.21 -1.32
C ALA A 75 -8.74 2.48 -1.79
N ILE A 76 -7.64 2.56 -1.03
CA ILE A 76 -6.42 1.79 -1.29
C ILE A 76 -6.68 0.28 -1.24
N ARG A 77 -7.49 -0.20 -0.29
CA ARG A 77 -7.84 -1.63 -0.20
C ARG A 77 -8.53 -2.15 -1.46
N GLU A 78 -9.35 -1.33 -2.10
CA GLU A 78 -10.04 -1.70 -3.34
C GLU A 78 -9.07 -1.80 -4.54
N ILE A 79 -8.02 -0.94 -4.56
CA ILE A 79 -7.01 -0.91 -5.64
C ILE A 79 -5.89 -1.93 -5.37
N GLN A 80 -5.41 -1.98 -4.13
CA GLN A 80 -4.29 -2.81 -3.69
C GLN A 80 -4.67 -3.59 -2.43
N PRO A 81 -5.43 -4.67 -2.53
CA PRO A 81 -5.89 -5.45 -1.38
C PRO A 81 -4.74 -6.01 -0.55
N ASP A 82 -3.60 -6.31 -1.18
CA ASP A 82 -2.41 -6.90 -0.57
C ASP A 82 -1.49 -5.88 0.11
N ALA A 83 -1.72 -4.57 -0.06
CA ALA A 83 -0.97 -3.55 0.66
C ALA A 83 -1.33 -3.57 2.14
N ALA A 84 -0.33 -3.60 3.03
CA ALA A 84 -0.56 -3.43 4.46
C ALA A 84 -1.00 -1.99 4.76
N ARG A 85 -1.97 -1.78 5.64
CA ARG A 85 -2.58 -0.48 5.92
C ARG A 85 -2.42 -0.12 7.40
N LEU A 86 -1.77 1.01 7.65
CA LEU A 86 -1.52 1.53 8.99
C LEU A 86 -2.03 2.96 9.12
N ILE A 87 -2.44 3.32 10.34
CA ILE A 87 -2.84 4.68 10.68
C ILE A 87 -1.89 5.28 11.73
N LEU A 88 -1.49 6.52 11.49
CA LEU A 88 -0.96 7.44 12.49
C LEU A 88 -2.13 8.21 13.09
N SER A 89 -2.24 8.27 14.43
CA SER A 89 -3.39 8.90 15.10
C SER A 89 -3.00 9.49 16.45
N GLY A 90 -3.59 10.62 16.80
CA GLY A 90 -3.51 11.16 18.15
C GLY A 90 -4.36 10.35 19.14
N TYR A 91 -4.07 10.48 20.44
CA TYR A 91 -4.79 9.76 21.53
C TYR A 91 -6.32 9.97 21.54
N ALA A 92 -6.78 11.13 21.07
CA ALA A 92 -8.21 11.48 21.08
C ALA A 92 -9.05 10.73 20.02
N ASP A 93 -8.42 10.06 19.07
CA ASP A 93 -9.08 9.49 17.88
C ASP A 93 -9.48 8.02 18.01
N LEU A 94 -8.93 7.32 19.00
CA LEU A 94 -9.08 5.87 19.17
C LEU A 94 -10.53 5.38 19.26
N ASN A 95 -11.40 6.14 19.92
CA ASN A 95 -12.81 5.75 20.10
C ASN A 95 -13.64 5.80 18.79
N GLY A 96 -13.24 6.65 17.83
CA GLY A 96 -13.90 6.75 16.51
C GLY A 96 -13.36 5.71 15.50
N LEU A 97 -12.20 5.15 15.78
CA LEU A 97 -11.50 4.26 14.85
C LEU A 97 -11.94 2.79 14.93
N ILE A 98 -12.52 2.34 16.05
CA ILE A 98 -12.86 0.92 16.28
C ILE A 98 -13.80 0.37 15.20
N GLY A 99 -14.81 1.15 14.77
CA GLY A 99 -15.72 0.75 13.70
C GLY A 99 -15.07 0.73 12.30
N ALA A 100 -14.12 1.62 12.07
CA ALA A 100 -13.47 1.81 10.78
C ALA A 100 -12.33 0.80 10.50
N ILE A 101 -11.79 0.16 11.56
CA ILE A 101 -10.70 -0.82 11.47
C ILE A 101 -11.06 -1.96 10.52
N ASN A 102 -12.23 -2.54 10.73
CA ASN A 102 -12.68 -3.70 9.96
C ASN A 102 -13.02 -3.34 8.50
N GLU A 103 -13.57 -2.14 8.28
CA GLU A 103 -13.96 -1.68 6.95
C GLU A 103 -12.76 -1.39 6.04
N ALA A 104 -11.72 -0.73 6.56
CA ALA A 104 -10.53 -0.40 5.80
C ALA A 104 -9.44 -1.49 5.86
N GLY A 105 -9.61 -2.53 6.69
CA GLY A 105 -8.62 -3.58 6.91
C GLY A 105 -7.31 -3.04 7.46
N ILE A 106 -7.40 -2.15 8.47
CA ILE A 106 -6.23 -1.53 9.09
C ILE A 106 -5.52 -2.57 9.97
N CYS A 107 -4.24 -2.79 9.69
CA CYS A 107 -3.43 -3.80 10.38
C CYS A 107 -2.93 -3.32 11.74
N ARG A 108 -2.59 -2.03 11.87
CA ARG A 108 -2.01 -1.44 13.08
C ARG A 108 -2.31 0.06 13.19
N PHE A 109 -2.29 0.53 14.44
CA PHE A 109 -2.26 1.94 14.81
C PHE A 109 -0.91 2.31 15.37
N ILE A 110 -0.48 3.53 15.08
CA ILE A 110 0.71 4.13 15.66
C ILE A 110 0.27 5.47 16.26
N SER A 111 0.52 5.68 17.54
CA SER A 111 0.16 6.93 18.21
C SER A 111 1.12 8.06 17.87
N LYS A 112 0.58 9.27 17.73
CA LYS A 112 1.36 10.51 17.69
C LYS A 112 1.41 11.10 19.12
N PRO A 113 2.60 11.47 19.65
CA PRO A 113 3.94 11.28 19.09
C PRO A 113 4.38 9.82 19.15
N TRP A 114 5.13 9.36 18.14
CA TRP A 114 5.68 8.02 18.10
C TRP A 114 7.10 7.94 18.68
N ASN A 115 7.49 6.73 19.03
CA ASN A 115 8.89 6.37 19.27
C ASN A 115 9.49 5.80 17.97
N ASP A 116 10.64 6.31 17.55
CA ASP A 116 11.27 5.92 16.27
C ASP A 116 11.57 4.43 16.20
N TYR A 117 12.06 3.84 17.28
CA TYR A 117 12.37 2.42 17.34
C TYR A 117 11.10 1.56 17.23
N GLU A 118 10.05 1.92 17.97
CA GLU A 118 8.75 1.23 17.93
C GLU A 118 8.08 1.33 16.56
N LEU A 119 8.19 2.49 15.91
CA LEU A 119 7.68 2.70 14.55
C LEU A 119 8.38 1.75 13.58
N ILE A 120 9.73 1.75 13.54
CA ILE A 120 10.50 0.88 12.66
C ILE A 120 10.20 -0.60 12.91
N ALA A 121 10.16 -1.02 14.17
CA ALA A 121 9.84 -2.39 14.55
C ALA A 121 8.43 -2.79 14.09
N THR A 122 7.45 -1.90 14.26
CA THR A 122 6.07 -2.12 13.82
C THR A 122 5.97 -2.27 12.30
N LEU A 123 6.64 -1.40 11.55
CA LEU A 123 6.68 -1.50 10.08
C LEU A 123 7.30 -2.83 9.64
N GLY A 124 8.41 -3.24 10.26
CA GLY A 124 9.08 -4.51 9.97
C GLY A 124 8.18 -5.72 10.23
N GLN A 125 7.52 -5.76 11.38
CA GLN A 125 6.57 -6.83 11.73
C GLN A 125 5.42 -6.94 10.73
N VAL A 126 4.82 -5.81 10.37
CA VAL A 126 3.68 -5.79 9.44
C VAL A 126 4.11 -6.19 8.03
N LEU A 127 5.28 -5.73 7.56
CA LEU A 127 5.81 -6.12 6.26
C LEU A 127 6.18 -7.61 6.22
N THR A 128 6.77 -8.15 7.29
CA THR A 128 7.06 -9.60 7.42
C THR A 128 5.77 -10.42 7.36
N LEU A 129 4.73 -10.02 8.11
CA LEU A 129 3.45 -10.72 8.08
C LEU A 129 2.82 -10.69 6.68
N ARG A 130 2.90 -9.54 5.99
CA ARG A 130 2.44 -9.41 4.61
C ARG A 130 3.19 -10.37 3.67
N GLU A 131 4.52 -10.41 3.73
CA GLU A 131 5.33 -11.33 2.90
C GLU A 131 4.94 -12.79 3.14
N LEU A 132 4.79 -13.21 4.39
CA LEU A 132 4.35 -14.55 4.75
C LEU A 132 2.95 -14.86 4.22
N THR A 133 2.03 -13.91 4.29
CA THR A 133 0.67 -14.07 3.77
C THR A 133 0.68 -14.26 2.25
N LEU A 134 1.44 -13.44 1.52
CA LEU A 134 1.57 -13.55 0.06
C LEU A 134 2.22 -14.86 -0.37
N GLU A 135 3.25 -15.31 0.35
CA GLU A 135 3.89 -16.60 0.06
C GLU A 135 2.93 -17.77 0.32
N ASN A 136 2.16 -17.74 1.40
CA ASN A 136 1.13 -18.75 1.64
C ASN A 136 0.06 -18.78 0.54
N GLN A 137 -0.39 -17.61 0.07
CA GLN A 137 -1.34 -17.52 -1.05
C GLN A 137 -0.73 -18.11 -2.32
N ARG A 138 0.53 -17.79 -2.61
CA ARG A 138 1.26 -18.30 -3.77
C ARG A 138 1.39 -19.82 -3.74
N LEU A 139 1.76 -20.39 -2.60
CA LEU A 139 1.84 -21.84 -2.41
C LEU A 139 0.47 -22.50 -2.57
N ALA A 140 -0.58 -21.91 -2.00
CA ALA A 140 -1.94 -22.40 -2.17
C ALA A 140 -2.40 -22.38 -3.64
N ASP A 141 -2.07 -21.33 -4.39
CA ASP A 141 -2.39 -21.24 -5.82
C ASP A 141 -1.60 -22.26 -6.66
N GLN A 142 -0.34 -22.55 -6.30
CA GLN A 142 0.43 -23.65 -6.93
C GLN A 142 -0.22 -25.02 -6.71
N VAL A 143 -0.69 -25.29 -5.49
CA VAL A 143 -1.43 -26.55 -5.20
C VAL A 143 -2.72 -26.62 -6.00
N ARG A 144 -3.48 -25.53 -6.09
CA ARG A 144 -4.72 -25.46 -6.88
C ARG A 144 -4.46 -25.65 -8.37
N LEU A 145 -3.37 -25.11 -8.89
CA LEU A 145 -2.95 -25.30 -10.27
C LEU A 145 -2.64 -26.77 -10.54
N SER A 146 -1.84 -27.40 -9.67
CA SER A 146 -1.50 -28.83 -9.81
C SER A 146 -2.70 -29.76 -9.70
N ALA A 147 -3.74 -29.34 -8.96
CA ALA A 147 -5.01 -30.04 -8.83
C ALA A 147 -6.01 -29.71 -9.97
N GLY A 148 -5.63 -28.84 -10.93
CA GLY A 148 -6.50 -28.42 -12.03
C GLY A 148 -7.67 -27.53 -11.62
N ALA A 149 -7.63 -26.95 -10.41
CA ALA A 149 -8.69 -26.11 -9.88
C ALA A 149 -8.63 -24.65 -10.38
N ILE A 150 -7.47 -24.18 -10.85
CA ILE A 150 -7.23 -22.87 -11.47
C ILE A 150 -6.32 -23.01 -12.67
N SER A 151 -6.38 -22.05 -13.60
CA SER A 151 -5.50 -22.04 -14.79
C SER A 151 -4.19 -21.27 -14.53
N ALA A 152 -3.16 -21.58 -15.34
CA ALA A 152 -1.91 -20.84 -15.33
C ALA A 152 -2.11 -19.36 -15.71
N GLU A 153 -3.04 -19.08 -16.63
CA GLU A 153 -3.41 -17.72 -17.06
C GLU A 153 -4.01 -16.91 -15.90
N GLU A 154 -4.80 -17.53 -15.05
CA GLU A 154 -5.41 -16.89 -13.91
C GLU A 154 -4.38 -16.53 -12.83
N ILE A 155 -3.37 -17.38 -12.63
CA ILE A 155 -2.23 -17.09 -11.73
C ILE A 155 -1.41 -15.93 -12.29
N GLU A 156 -1.08 -15.94 -13.58
CA GLU A 156 -0.27 -14.90 -14.20
C GLU A 156 -1.01 -13.54 -14.20
N ARG A 157 -2.31 -13.53 -14.44
CA ARG A 157 -3.12 -12.33 -14.33
C ARG A 157 -3.06 -11.72 -12.92
N LYS A 158 -3.25 -12.53 -11.87
CA LYS A 158 -3.12 -12.06 -10.47
C LYS A 158 -1.73 -11.52 -10.17
N ARG A 159 -0.70 -12.19 -10.70
CA ARG A 159 0.68 -11.75 -10.52
C ARG A 159 0.94 -10.39 -11.17
N LEU A 160 0.51 -10.19 -12.40
CA LEU A 160 0.66 -8.93 -13.12
C LEU A 160 -0.08 -7.80 -12.40
N GLU A 161 -1.31 -8.03 -11.98
CA GLU A 161 -2.10 -7.05 -11.23
C GLU A 161 -1.46 -6.65 -9.89
N SER A 162 -0.76 -7.57 -9.22
CA SER A 162 -0.04 -7.28 -7.98
C SER A 162 1.25 -6.48 -8.18
N LEU A 163 1.87 -6.57 -9.36
CA LEU A 163 3.08 -5.82 -9.71
C LEU A 163 2.75 -4.41 -10.21
N GLU A 164 1.75 -4.31 -11.06
CA GLU A 164 1.27 -3.06 -11.64
C GLU A 164 -0.26 -3.03 -11.55
N PRO A 165 -0.82 -2.41 -10.50
CA PRO A 165 -2.26 -2.32 -10.33
C PRO A 165 -2.93 -1.67 -11.55
N GLY A 166 -4.00 -2.29 -12.05
CA GLY A 166 -4.72 -1.83 -13.24
C GLY A 166 -4.19 -2.33 -14.59
N ILE A 167 -3.05 -3.02 -14.65
CA ILE A 167 -2.45 -3.50 -15.91
C ILE A 167 -3.38 -4.45 -16.68
N THR A 168 -4.25 -5.17 -15.99
CA THR A 168 -5.20 -6.10 -16.59
C THR A 168 -6.55 -5.44 -16.92
N GLN A 169 -6.75 -4.17 -16.56
CA GLN A 169 -7.95 -3.40 -16.87
C GLN A 169 -7.83 -2.78 -18.26
N VAL A 170 -8.43 -3.43 -19.24
CA VAL A 170 -8.45 -2.93 -20.62
C VAL A 170 -9.76 -2.15 -20.85
N THR A 171 -9.64 -0.86 -21.18
CA THR A 171 -10.78 -0.06 -21.60
C THR A 171 -11.03 -0.26 -23.09
N TRP A 172 -12.19 -0.79 -23.42
CA TRP A 172 -12.59 -1.02 -24.81
C TRP A 172 -13.37 0.18 -25.36
N GLY A 173 -13.01 0.63 -26.54
CA GLY A 173 -13.80 1.60 -27.28
C GLY A 173 -15.09 0.99 -27.85
N PRO A 174 -16.06 1.82 -28.25
CA PRO A 174 -17.35 1.36 -28.81
C PRO A 174 -17.21 0.57 -30.11
N ASP A 175 -16.06 0.64 -30.78
CA ASP A 175 -15.71 -0.08 -32.00
C ASP A 175 -14.90 -1.37 -31.75
N GLY A 176 -14.68 -1.74 -30.46
CA GLY A 176 -13.88 -2.88 -30.08
C GLY A 176 -12.36 -2.64 -30.11
N SER A 177 -11.92 -1.40 -30.28
CA SER A 177 -10.52 -1.00 -30.12
C SER A 177 -10.12 -0.88 -28.65
N VAL A 178 -8.83 -1.11 -28.33
CA VAL A 178 -8.27 -0.84 -27.00
C VAL A 178 -8.00 0.66 -26.90
N LEU A 179 -8.61 1.34 -25.94
CA LEU A 179 -8.29 2.71 -25.60
C LEU A 179 -7.03 2.72 -24.74
N LEU A 180 -5.93 3.22 -25.27
CA LEU A 180 -4.71 3.49 -24.52
C LEU A 180 -4.89 4.77 -23.72
N ASP A 181 -4.56 4.71 -22.43
CA ASP A 181 -4.50 5.91 -21.60
C ASP A 181 -3.21 6.68 -21.93
N GLU A 182 -3.35 7.77 -22.68
CA GLU A 182 -2.21 8.59 -23.11
C GLU A 182 -1.45 9.23 -21.94
N SER A 183 -2.04 9.30 -20.74
CA SER A 183 -1.38 9.82 -19.53
C SER A 183 -0.21 8.93 -19.04
N LEU A 184 -0.13 7.70 -19.51
CA LEU A 184 0.94 6.75 -19.17
C LEU A 184 2.19 6.89 -20.05
N LEU A 185 2.13 7.69 -21.13
CA LEU A 185 3.22 7.81 -22.10
C LEU A 185 4.20 8.97 -21.83
N ASP A 186 3.90 9.85 -20.85
CA ASP A 186 4.65 11.11 -20.66
C ASP A 186 5.77 11.07 -19.60
N ASP A 187 6.14 9.93 -19.03
CA ASP A 187 7.12 9.87 -17.91
C ASP A 187 8.56 9.47 -18.31
N ASP A 188 8.91 9.47 -19.61
CA ASP A 188 10.26 9.08 -20.06
C ASP A 188 11.10 10.24 -20.68
N SER A 189 10.78 11.48 -20.32
CA SER A 189 11.55 12.65 -20.82
C SER A 189 11.74 13.74 -19.77
N ARG A 190 12.53 13.47 -18.71
CA ARG A 190 13.35 14.49 -18.04
C ARG A 190 14.32 13.92 -17.02
#